data_74eb60ec1a6432b3ce3ff71e901dc932
#
_entry.id   74eb60ec1a6432b3ce3ff71e901dc932
#
_cell.length_a   1.000
_cell.length_b   1.000
_cell.length_c   1.000
_cell.angle_alpha   90.00
_cell.angle_beta   90.00
_cell.angle_gamma   90.00
#
_symmetry.space_group_name_H-M   'P 1'
#
loop_
_entity.id
_entity.type
_entity.pdbx_description
1 polymer ?
#
loop_
_entity_poly.entity_id
_entity_poly.type
_entity_poly.pdbx_seq_one_letter_code
_entity_poly.pdbx_strand_id
1 'polypeptide(L)'
;MAEVERDLTSWPAEGENHNSSHRTRFFILGAVLALAVGYMAYAAFPANALYFLTVSEFMSGKEYQDGRVLRVSGKLVEDSFLREDGSTVSKFELTDKDGSSDARLAAAYVGVMPDLFFNPHSEIILEGRYGPDNVFEADSILVKCPSKYQALEEEPQQQPQSTTAS
;
A
#
# COMPACT_ATOMS: atom_id res chain seq x y z
N MET A 1 -5.19 -95.33 -22.94
CA MET A 1 -4.07 -94.42 -22.74
C MET A 1 -4.59 -93.01 -23.15
N ALA A 2 -5.10 -92.55 -22.28
CA ALA A 2 -6.09 -91.64 -21.86
C ALA A 2 -5.39 -90.52 -21.13
N GLU A 3 -5.93 -89.31 -21.38
CA GLU A 3 -5.87 -88.23 -20.40
C GLU A 3 -4.54 -87.50 -20.20
N VAL A 4 -4.27 -86.59 -21.07
CA VAL A 4 -3.74 -85.25 -20.65
C VAL A 4 -4.22 -84.21 -21.65
N GLU A 5 -5.46 -83.91 -21.58
CA GLU A 5 -6.02 -82.81 -22.37
C GLU A 5 -7.15 -82.16 -21.59
N ARG A 6 -6.74 -81.40 -20.59
CA ARG A 6 -7.66 -80.51 -19.89
C ARG A 6 -6.84 -79.57 -19.03
N ASP A 7 -6.81 -78.40 -19.44
CA ASP A 7 -6.86 -77.22 -18.61
C ASP A 7 -5.99 -76.08 -19.10
N LEU A 8 -6.36 -75.57 -20.22
CA LEU A 8 -5.77 -74.34 -20.75
C LEU A 8 -6.85 -73.29 -21.11
N THR A 9 -7.92 -73.21 -20.30
CA THR A 9 -8.92 -72.14 -20.55
C THR A 9 -9.53 -71.67 -19.24
N SER A 10 -8.70 -71.08 -18.39
CA SER A 10 -9.22 -70.20 -17.33
C SER A 10 -8.23 -69.10 -17.04
N TRP A 11 -8.14 -68.18 -17.97
CA TRP A 11 -7.62 -66.87 -17.67
C TRP A 11 -8.80 -66.06 -17.07
N PRO A 12 -8.69 -65.56 -15.82
CA PRO A 12 -9.64 -64.63 -15.31
C PRO A 12 -9.49 -63.34 -16.15
N ALA A 13 -10.57 -62.97 -16.86
CA ALA A 13 -10.68 -61.64 -17.43
C ALA A 13 -10.63 -60.64 -16.31
N GLU A 14 -9.44 -60.15 -16.02
CA GLU A 14 -9.26 -58.93 -15.25
C GLU A 14 -9.93 -57.78 -16.04
N GLY A 15 -11.16 -57.56 -15.68
CA GLY A 15 -11.88 -56.34 -16.07
C GLY A 15 -11.17 -55.16 -15.50
N GLU A 16 -10.20 -54.66 -16.23
CA GLU A 16 -9.57 -53.38 -15.94
C GLU A 16 -10.65 -52.29 -16.11
N ASN A 17 -11.16 -51.92 -14.97
CA ASN A 17 -12.02 -50.76 -14.80
C ASN A 17 -11.18 -49.49 -14.99
N HIS A 18 -10.67 -49.30 -16.23
CA HIS A 18 -9.68 -48.27 -16.57
C HIS A 18 -10.30 -46.88 -16.75
N ASN A 19 -11.62 -46.77 -16.57
CA ASN A 19 -12.31 -45.50 -16.84
C ASN A 19 -12.53 -44.58 -15.62
N SER A 20 -12.35 -45.09 -14.40
CA SER A 20 -12.47 -44.25 -13.20
C SER A 20 -11.16 -43.54 -12.81
N SER A 21 -10.04 -44.13 -13.21
CA SER A 21 -8.70 -43.61 -12.90
C SER A 21 -8.39 -42.25 -13.58
N HIS A 22 -8.87 -42.05 -14.81
CA HIS A 22 -8.60 -40.78 -15.50
C HIS A 22 -9.36 -39.60 -14.89
N ARG A 23 -10.63 -39.78 -14.52
CA ARG A 23 -11.44 -38.72 -13.89
C ARG A 23 -10.82 -38.32 -12.54
N THR A 24 -10.44 -39.28 -11.72
CA THR A 24 -9.79 -39.02 -10.44
C THR A 24 -8.43 -38.29 -10.61
N ARG A 25 -7.64 -38.68 -11.61
CA ARG A 25 -6.37 -38.02 -11.94
C ARG A 25 -6.59 -36.57 -12.38
N PHE A 26 -7.62 -36.31 -13.22
CA PHE A 26 -7.98 -34.95 -13.63
C PHE A 26 -8.48 -34.10 -12.46
N PHE A 27 -9.25 -34.68 -11.52
CA PHE A 27 -9.68 -33.98 -10.32
C PHE A 27 -8.49 -33.66 -9.38
N ILE A 28 -7.57 -34.58 -9.19
CA ILE A 28 -6.36 -34.35 -8.40
C ILE A 28 -5.50 -33.27 -9.07
N LEU A 29 -5.28 -33.35 -10.37
CA LEU A 29 -4.51 -32.35 -11.12
C LEU A 29 -5.16 -30.96 -11.04
N GLY A 30 -6.48 -30.89 -11.19
CA GLY A 30 -7.26 -29.65 -11.05
C GLY A 30 -7.17 -29.08 -9.62
N ALA A 31 -7.25 -29.93 -8.59
CA ALA A 31 -7.11 -29.51 -7.20
C ALA A 31 -5.70 -28.97 -6.91
N VAL A 32 -4.65 -29.65 -7.38
CA VAL A 32 -3.25 -29.20 -7.24
C VAL A 32 -3.05 -27.87 -7.97
N LEU A 33 -3.59 -27.72 -9.20
CA LEU A 33 -3.50 -26.48 -9.95
C LEU A 33 -4.24 -25.34 -9.24
N ALA A 34 -5.43 -25.59 -8.71
CA ALA A 34 -6.20 -24.61 -7.96
C ALA A 34 -5.48 -24.16 -6.68
N LEU A 35 -4.87 -25.11 -5.96
CA LEU A 35 -4.04 -24.81 -4.78
C LEU A 35 -2.79 -23.99 -5.15
N ALA A 36 -2.13 -24.33 -6.26
CA ALA A 36 -0.96 -23.59 -6.74
C ALA A 36 -1.32 -22.14 -7.12
N VAL A 37 -2.44 -21.96 -7.84
CA VAL A 37 -2.93 -20.63 -8.21
C VAL A 37 -3.37 -19.85 -6.97
N GLY A 38 -4.08 -20.50 -6.04
CA GLY A 38 -4.47 -19.88 -4.76
C GLY A 38 -3.27 -19.46 -3.93
N TYR A 39 -2.23 -20.30 -3.85
CA TYR A 39 -0.99 -19.96 -3.19
C TYR A 39 -0.23 -18.82 -3.89
N MET A 40 -0.18 -18.83 -5.22
CA MET A 40 0.41 -17.72 -5.98
C MET A 40 -0.35 -16.41 -5.76
N ALA A 41 -1.68 -16.44 -5.78
CA ALA A 41 -2.49 -15.27 -5.48
C ALA A 41 -2.24 -14.76 -4.05
N TYR A 42 -2.20 -15.65 -3.07
CA TYR A 42 -1.88 -15.29 -1.69
C TYR A 42 -0.46 -14.71 -1.55
N ALA A 43 0.54 -15.31 -2.20
CA ALA A 43 1.93 -14.85 -2.16
C ALA A 43 2.17 -13.58 -2.99
N ALA A 44 1.35 -13.32 -4.01
CA ALA A 44 1.41 -12.13 -4.84
C ALA A 44 0.80 -10.89 -4.17
N PHE A 45 0.00 -11.07 -3.08
CA PHE A 45 -0.42 -9.97 -2.24
C PHE A 45 0.63 -9.77 -1.14
N PRO A 46 1.68 -8.94 -1.37
CA PRO A 46 2.56 -8.59 -0.28
C PRO A 46 1.74 -7.83 0.76
N ALA A 47 1.75 -8.32 1.98
CA ALA A 47 1.16 -7.63 3.14
C ALA A 47 1.78 -6.23 3.37
N ASN A 48 2.77 -5.88 2.57
CA ASN A 48 3.49 -4.61 2.51
C ASN A 48 3.07 -3.74 1.30
N ALA A 49 1.80 -3.77 0.90
CA ALA A 49 1.28 -2.66 0.13
C ALA A 49 1.47 -1.43 1.03
N LEU A 50 2.51 -0.62 0.75
CA LEU A 50 2.79 0.64 1.43
C LEU A 50 1.55 1.53 1.21
N TYR A 51 0.61 1.41 2.13
CA TYR A 51 -0.61 2.20 2.14
C TYR A 51 -0.18 3.64 2.39
N PHE A 52 -0.65 4.54 1.54
CA PHE A 52 -0.56 5.97 1.82
C PHE A 52 -1.64 6.31 2.83
N LEU A 53 -1.23 6.67 4.01
CA LEU A 53 -2.12 7.12 5.07
C LEU A 53 -2.13 8.64 5.10
N THR A 54 -3.28 9.23 5.38
CA THR A 54 -3.34 10.63 5.78
C THR A 54 -2.86 10.78 7.23
N VAL A 55 -2.59 12.02 7.66
CA VAL A 55 -2.17 12.27 9.04
C VAL A 55 -3.26 11.85 10.02
N SER A 56 -4.52 12.14 9.73
CA SER A 56 -5.66 11.78 10.58
C SER A 56 -5.87 10.27 10.66
N GLU A 57 -5.76 9.54 9.56
CA GLU A 57 -5.86 8.08 9.55
C GLU A 57 -4.75 7.45 10.39
N PHE A 58 -3.52 7.93 10.22
CA PHE A 58 -2.39 7.46 11.01
C PHE A 58 -2.56 7.71 12.51
N MET A 59 -3.00 8.91 12.90
CA MET A 59 -3.19 9.26 14.31
C MET A 59 -4.37 8.55 14.94
N SER A 60 -5.41 8.19 14.17
CA SER A 60 -6.59 7.47 14.64
C SER A 60 -6.35 5.97 14.83
N GLY A 61 -5.45 5.38 14.05
CA GLY A 61 -5.21 3.94 14.02
C GLY A 61 -3.97 3.54 14.82
N LYS A 62 -4.16 3.06 16.06
CA LYS A 62 -3.07 2.53 16.90
C LYS A 62 -2.32 1.36 16.24
N GLU A 63 -2.93 0.68 15.31
CA GLU A 63 -2.35 -0.41 14.53
C GLU A 63 -1.23 0.04 13.59
N TYR A 64 -1.18 1.34 13.26
CA TYR A 64 -0.13 1.92 12.42
C TYR A 64 1.10 2.38 13.24
N GLN A 65 0.98 2.35 14.57
CA GLN A 65 2.03 2.84 15.49
C GLN A 65 2.89 1.70 16.05
N ASP A 66 2.93 0.55 15.37
CA ASP A 66 3.67 -0.65 15.78
C ASP A 66 5.14 -0.67 15.32
N GLY A 67 5.64 0.42 14.76
CA GLY A 67 7.03 0.56 14.29
C GLY A 67 7.31 -0.05 12.91
N ARG A 68 6.28 -0.48 12.18
CA ARG A 68 6.45 -0.87 10.77
C ARG A 68 6.74 0.35 9.89
N VAL A 69 7.33 0.08 8.72
CA VAL A 69 7.55 1.13 7.71
C VAL A 69 6.23 1.49 7.06
N LEU A 70 5.89 2.78 7.09
CA LEU A 70 4.64 3.32 6.55
C LEU A 70 4.94 4.57 5.71
N ARG A 71 3.97 4.94 4.88
CA ARG A 71 3.97 6.20 4.15
C ARG A 71 2.82 7.06 4.62
N VAL A 72 3.17 8.25 5.11
CA VAL A 72 2.19 9.24 5.55
C VAL A 72 2.28 10.46 4.65
N SER A 73 1.13 10.91 4.13
CA SER A 73 1.03 12.11 3.31
C SER A 73 0.35 13.24 4.09
N GLY A 74 0.84 14.45 3.88
CA GLY A 74 0.31 15.66 4.51
C GLY A 74 0.90 16.93 3.93
N LYS A 75 0.63 18.04 4.60
CA LYS A 75 1.23 19.35 4.37
C LYS A 75 2.07 19.76 5.59
N LEU A 76 3.10 20.56 5.35
CA LEU A 76 3.87 21.17 6.43
C LEU A 76 2.98 22.15 7.21
N VAL A 77 2.99 22.04 8.54
CA VAL A 77 2.40 23.05 9.41
C VAL A 77 3.32 24.27 9.39
N GLU A 78 2.74 25.44 9.14
CA GLU A 78 3.51 26.70 9.13
C GLU A 78 4.23 26.89 10.45
N ASP A 79 5.47 27.42 10.39
CA ASP A 79 6.34 27.71 11.53
C ASP A 79 6.72 26.52 12.42
N SER A 80 6.38 25.28 12.02
CA SER A 80 6.72 24.07 12.78
C SER A 80 8.13 23.55 12.53
N PHE A 81 8.80 24.03 11.49
CA PHE A 81 10.13 23.55 11.10
C PHE A 81 11.21 24.06 12.04
N LEU A 82 11.95 23.14 12.64
CA LEU A 82 13.07 23.41 13.54
C LEU A 82 14.29 22.62 13.09
N ARG A 83 15.41 23.30 12.95
CA ARG A 83 16.73 22.71 12.77
C ARG A 83 17.74 23.45 13.62
N GLU A 84 18.48 22.73 14.44
CA GLU A 84 19.56 23.30 15.22
C GLU A 84 20.79 23.59 14.33
N ASP A 85 21.48 24.68 14.57
CA ASP A 85 22.67 25.05 13.83
C ASP A 85 23.74 23.94 13.93
N GLY A 86 24.22 23.50 12.75
CA GLY A 86 25.19 22.42 12.65
C GLY A 86 24.61 21.00 12.76
N SER A 87 23.29 20.85 12.97
CA SER A 87 22.62 19.57 12.97
C SER A 87 22.11 19.18 11.56
N THR A 88 22.17 17.88 11.27
CA THR A 88 21.50 17.31 10.09
C THR A 88 20.07 16.87 10.38
N VAL A 89 19.64 16.95 11.64
CA VAL A 89 18.30 16.56 12.09
C VAL A 89 17.35 17.74 11.93
N SER A 90 16.29 17.54 11.19
CA SER A 90 15.18 18.47 11.05
C SER A 90 13.96 17.93 11.75
N LYS A 91 13.29 18.75 12.54
CA LYS A 91 12.01 18.42 13.20
C LYS A 91 10.94 19.32 12.63
N PHE A 92 9.76 18.78 12.38
CA PHE A 92 8.62 19.51 11.81
C PHE A 92 7.32 18.77 12.09
N GLU A 93 6.20 19.41 11.83
CA GLU A 93 4.87 18.81 11.97
C GLU A 93 4.16 18.78 10.62
N LEU A 94 3.44 17.70 10.36
CA LEU A 94 2.53 17.57 9.23
C LEU A 94 1.09 17.57 9.70
N THR A 95 0.21 18.10 8.86
CA THR A 95 -1.24 18.04 8.98
C THR A 95 -1.85 17.49 7.68
N ASP A 96 -3.14 17.19 7.70
CA ASP A 96 -3.83 16.71 6.51
C ASP A 96 -3.83 17.75 5.39
N LYS A 97 -3.71 17.26 4.15
CA LYS A 97 -3.66 18.10 2.96
C LYS A 97 -4.91 18.97 2.80
N ASP A 98 -6.07 18.40 3.13
CA ASP A 98 -7.38 19.03 2.89
C ASP A 98 -7.86 19.89 4.08
N GLY A 99 -7.06 19.98 5.13
CA GLY A 99 -7.46 20.69 6.36
C GLY A 99 -8.69 20.07 7.03
N SER A 100 -8.97 18.81 6.74
CA SER A 100 -10.15 18.08 7.22
C SER A 100 -10.11 17.77 8.72
N SER A 101 -8.93 17.83 9.30
CA SER A 101 -8.72 17.55 10.72
C SER A 101 -7.63 18.45 11.30
N ASP A 102 -7.69 18.66 12.63
CA ASP A 102 -6.63 19.32 13.40
C ASP A 102 -5.51 18.34 13.81
N ALA A 103 -5.50 17.14 13.23
CA ALA A 103 -4.47 16.15 13.51
C ALA A 103 -3.10 16.66 13.07
N ARG A 104 -2.12 16.49 13.96
CA ARG A 104 -0.73 16.86 13.71
C ARG A 104 0.16 15.66 13.97
N LEU A 105 1.10 15.45 13.08
CA LEU A 105 2.11 14.42 13.19
C LEU A 105 3.48 15.07 13.35
N ALA A 106 4.07 14.92 14.51
CA ALA A 106 5.46 15.31 14.72
C ALA A 106 6.39 14.34 13.99
N ALA A 107 7.32 14.88 13.21
CA ALA A 107 8.25 14.10 12.41
C ALA A 107 9.68 14.61 12.57
N ALA A 108 10.64 13.70 12.42
CA ALA A 108 12.06 13.99 12.36
C ALA A 108 12.67 13.37 11.11
N TYR A 109 13.58 14.11 10.48
CA TYR A 109 14.29 13.65 9.31
C TYR A 109 15.77 14.01 9.40
N VAL A 110 16.63 13.08 9.02
CA VAL A 110 18.07 13.26 8.97
C VAL A 110 18.53 13.34 7.53
N GLY A 111 18.89 14.54 7.10
CA GLY A 111 19.36 14.72 5.73
C GLY A 111 19.14 16.10 5.14
N VAL A 112 19.25 16.18 3.83
CA VAL A 112 19.02 17.40 3.06
C VAL A 112 17.53 17.49 2.74
N MET A 113 16.92 18.63 3.06
CA MET A 113 15.51 18.88 2.76
C MET A 113 15.32 19.12 1.25
N PRO A 114 14.27 18.56 0.64
CA PRO A 114 13.92 18.87 -0.75
C PRO A 114 13.54 20.34 -0.93
N ASP A 115 13.88 20.94 -2.07
CA ASP A 115 13.66 22.37 -2.34
C ASP A 115 12.20 22.81 -2.21
N LEU A 116 11.26 21.92 -2.57
CA LEU A 116 9.82 22.23 -2.53
C LEU A 116 9.14 21.88 -1.22
N PHE A 117 9.91 21.46 -0.22
CA PHE A 117 9.37 21.08 1.09
C PHE A 117 8.63 22.23 1.79
N PHE A 118 9.11 23.46 1.62
CA PHE A 118 8.54 24.65 2.25
C PHE A 118 7.43 25.32 1.43
N ASN A 119 7.06 24.75 0.28
CA ASN A 119 5.99 25.30 -0.53
C ASN A 119 4.63 24.92 0.09
N PRO A 120 3.76 25.90 0.43
CA PRO A 120 2.47 25.64 1.09
C PRO A 120 1.49 24.81 0.28
N HIS A 121 1.69 24.74 -1.04
CA HIS A 121 0.84 23.97 -1.95
C HIS A 121 1.38 22.57 -2.23
N SER A 122 2.55 22.24 -1.69
CA SER A 122 3.15 20.91 -1.89
C SER A 122 2.55 19.87 -0.95
N GLU A 123 2.39 18.66 -1.47
CA GLU A 123 2.08 17.48 -0.69
C GLU A 123 3.39 16.78 -0.31
N ILE A 124 3.60 16.57 0.98
CA ILE A 124 4.77 15.92 1.54
C ILE A 124 4.40 14.48 1.87
N ILE A 125 5.20 13.54 1.40
CA ILE A 125 5.07 12.14 1.72
C ILE A 125 6.29 11.72 2.50
N LEU A 126 6.07 11.28 3.73
CA LEU A 126 7.11 10.68 4.58
C LEU A 126 7.05 9.17 4.46
N GLU A 127 8.19 8.54 4.29
CA GLU A 127 8.37 7.11 4.45
C GLU A 127 9.27 6.86 5.65
N GLY A 128 8.83 6.06 6.61
CA GLY A 128 9.56 5.85 7.86
C GLY A 128 8.77 5.05 8.88
N ARG A 129 9.13 5.20 10.14
CA ARG A 129 8.56 4.47 11.28
C ARG A 129 8.14 5.42 12.39
N TYR A 130 7.13 5.01 13.13
CA TYR A 130 6.74 5.74 14.34
C TYR A 130 7.58 5.25 15.51
N GLY A 131 8.30 6.18 16.11
CA GLY A 131 9.18 5.91 17.25
C GLY A 131 8.45 5.92 18.59
N PRO A 132 9.10 5.42 19.65
CA PRO A 132 8.55 5.38 21.00
C PRO A 132 8.31 6.77 21.61
N ASP A 133 8.97 7.79 21.10
CA ASP A 133 8.86 9.20 21.56
C ASP A 133 7.68 9.94 20.92
N ASN A 134 6.77 9.23 20.27
CA ASN A 134 5.65 9.78 19.49
C ASN A 134 6.09 10.69 18.34
N VAL A 135 7.26 10.45 17.79
CA VAL A 135 7.81 11.14 16.63
C VAL A 135 7.92 10.15 15.47
N PHE A 136 7.48 10.57 14.30
CA PHE A 136 7.65 9.80 13.07
C PHE A 136 9.07 10.00 12.53
N GLU A 137 9.87 8.96 12.61
CA GLU A 137 11.24 8.95 12.08
C GLU A 137 11.20 8.68 10.59
N ALA A 138 11.40 9.72 9.80
CA ALA A 138 11.38 9.63 8.34
C ALA A 138 12.74 9.16 7.81
N ASP A 139 12.72 8.06 7.05
CA ASP A 139 13.88 7.57 6.29
C ASP A 139 13.98 8.30 4.94
N SER A 140 12.84 8.71 4.38
CA SER A 140 12.76 9.39 3.08
C SER A 140 11.63 10.41 3.05
N ILE A 141 11.85 11.50 2.31
CA ILE A 141 10.86 12.55 2.05
C ILE A 141 10.68 12.69 0.54
N LEU A 142 9.44 12.55 0.07
CA LEU A 142 9.03 12.87 -1.28
C LEU A 142 8.12 14.09 -1.25
N VAL A 143 8.33 15.02 -2.17
CA VAL A 143 7.48 16.19 -2.32
C VAL A 143 6.81 16.15 -3.69
N LYS A 144 5.48 16.18 -3.68
CA LYS A 144 4.67 16.31 -4.91
C LYS A 144 4.27 17.75 -5.09
N CYS A 145 4.61 18.31 -6.27
CA CYS A 145 4.12 19.61 -6.67
C CYS A 145 2.67 19.50 -7.14
N PRO A 146 1.81 20.46 -6.80
CA PRO A 146 0.48 20.54 -7.41
C PRO A 146 0.64 20.74 -8.92
N SER A 147 -0.08 19.97 -9.71
CA SER A 147 -0.17 20.19 -11.14
C SER A 147 -0.77 21.59 -11.37
N LYS A 148 -0.26 22.36 -12.33
CA LYS A 148 -0.76 23.71 -12.68
C LYS A 148 -2.27 23.78 -12.92
N TYR A 149 -2.92 22.66 -13.15
CA TYR A 149 -4.36 22.57 -13.38
C TYR A 149 -5.20 22.58 -12.10
N GLN A 150 -4.64 22.26 -10.93
CA GLN A 150 -5.37 22.33 -9.66
C GLN A 150 -5.38 23.74 -9.07
N ALA A 151 -4.39 24.58 -9.40
CA ALA A 151 -4.35 25.97 -8.94
C ALA A 151 -5.40 26.88 -9.59
N LEU A 152 -6.05 26.44 -10.68
CA LEU A 152 -7.08 27.21 -11.38
C LEU A 152 -8.50 26.96 -10.83
N GLU A 153 -8.70 25.95 -10.00
CA GLU A 153 -10.01 25.63 -9.41
C GLU A 153 -10.23 26.31 -8.05
N GLU A 154 -9.19 26.87 -7.42
CA GLU A 154 -9.28 27.55 -6.12
C GLU A 154 -9.43 29.08 -6.22
N GLU A 155 -9.40 29.68 -7.42
CA GLU A 155 -9.80 31.08 -7.56
C GLU A 155 -11.32 31.18 -7.58
N PRO A 156 -11.95 31.82 -6.57
CA PRO A 156 -13.37 32.15 -6.62
C PRO A 156 -13.55 33.07 -7.83
N GLN A 157 -14.42 32.70 -8.77
CA GLN A 157 -14.84 33.54 -9.87
C GLN A 157 -15.45 34.82 -9.29
N GLN A 158 -14.65 35.87 -9.11
CA GLN A 158 -15.12 37.19 -8.92
C GLN A 158 -15.72 37.63 -10.26
N GLN A 159 -17.02 37.42 -10.40
CA GLN A 159 -17.81 38.02 -11.44
C GLN A 159 -17.66 39.55 -11.37
N PRO A 160 -17.23 40.21 -12.43
CA PRO A 160 -17.30 41.68 -12.48
C PRO A 160 -18.78 42.08 -12.48
N GLN A 161 -19.24 42.66 -11.37
CA GLN A 161 -20.52 43.35 -11.31
C GLN A 161 -20.42 44.53 -12.24
N SER A 162 -21.04 44.40 -13.40
CA SER A 162 -21.30 45.51 -14.30
C SER A 162 -22.28 46.50 -13.63
N THR A 163 -21.74 47.58 -13.09
CA THR A 163 -22.52 48.73 -12.63
C THR A 163 -23.07 49.42 -13.88
N THR A 164 -24.36 49.22 -14.15
CA THR A 164 -25.09 50.00 -15.10
C THR A 164 -25.59 51.22 -14.34
N ALA A 165 -24.91 52.36 -14.55
CA ALA A 165 -25.43 53.65 -14.16
C ALA A 165 -26.40 54.16 -15.24
N SER A 166 -27.57 54.58 -14.82
CA SER A 166 -28.46 55.48 -15.57
C SER A 166 -28.92 56.58 -14.65
#